data_0f94b2cc4614a0c7ace5a1aef7b4f354
#
_entry.id   0f94b2cc4614a0c7ace5a1aef7b4f354
#
_cell.length_a   1.000
_cell.length_b   1.000
_cell.length_c   1.000
_cell.angle_alpha   90.00
_cell.angle_beta   90.00
_cell.angle_gamma   90.00
#
_symmetry.space_group_name_H-M   'P 1'
#
loop_
_entity.id
_entity.type
_entity.pdbx_description
1 polymer ?
#
loop_
_entity_poly.entity_id
_entity_poly.type
_entity_poly.pdbx_seq_one_letter_code
_entity_poly.pdbx_strand_id
1 'polypeptide(L)'
;MGMVEVVGLVLHPRRDCGSAIRAITGWAEERGVTVLGLPAEVSRINHCTAVAVEAEEMVQRAGLLVSLGGDGTMLRTMRLVEGRKTPVLGVNVGRLGFLAEVDLPALGEALSAIDEHRYTVESRTAVRTVLPDGREVSAFNDIALVRVPGHGLAAVGIRVEGRGFVNYAADAVIVSTPTGSTAYSFSAGGPIVSPNVEALIVSAAAAHSSFNRSLVLDTSEQLALEVLPSSGRLAIEVDGIIEGHAEPGARLEIRPAPGAAQVIRFGRTSFYERARRKLRVEGSAQAGALDATDVVVVDSFERERYEVLLGGEVAGFLRYRRDAGRLELLHTEIDQAFSGRGLASRLAAAALADARSRATPVTASCPFVMGYLERHPENES
;
A
#
# COMPACT_ATOMS: atom_id res chain seq x y z
N MET A 1 -17.43 16.89 7.91
CA MET A 1 -18.04 16.03 6.87
C MET A 1 -19.29 15.45 7.49
N GLY A 2 -20.47 15.47 6.83
CA GLY A 2 -21.69 14.85 7.38
C GLY A 2 -21.53 13.32 7.48
N MET A 3 -22.50 12.66 8.17
CA MET A 3 -22.57 11.19 8.19
C MET A 3 -22.60 10.66 6.75
N VAL A 4 -21.89 9.53 6.50
CA VAL A 4 -21.94 8.86 5.20
C VAL A 4 -23.32 8.24 5.01
N GLU A 5 -24.09 8.72 4.05
CA GLU A 5 -25.43 8.22 3.76
C GLU A 5 -25.43 7.13 2.66
N VAL A 6 -24.43 7.19 1.79
CA VAL A 6 -24.31 6.28 0.66
C VAL A 6 -22.87 5.80 0.51
N VAL A 7 -22.68 4.50 0.42
CA VAL A 7 -21.39 3.83 0.18
C VAL A 7 -21.42 3.10 -1.15
N GLY A 8 -20.42 3.32 -2.00
CA GLY A 8 -20.23 2.57 -3.24
C GLY A 8 -19.19 1.46 -3.06
N LEU A 9 -19.46 0.26 -3.54
CA LEU A 9 -18.53 -0.88 -3.52
C LEU A 9 -17.91 -1.10 -4.90
N VAL A 10 -16.61 -1.29 -4.92
CA VAL A 10 -15.84 -1.70 -6.11
C VAL A 10 -15.10 -2.98 -5.78
N LEU A 11 -15.44 -4.09 -6.45
CA LEU A 11 -15.01 -5.43 -6.06
C LEU A 11 -13.89 -5.95 -6.95
N HIS A 12 -13.02 -6.78 -6.38
CA HIS A 12 -12.03 -7.52 -7.17
C HIS A 12 -12.72 -8.42 -8.20
N PRO A 13 -12.27 -8.43 -9.47
CA PRO A 13 -12.98 -9.14 -10.55
C PRO A 13 -13.09 -10.66 -10.36
N ARG A 14 -12.19 -11.28 -9.58
CA ARG A 14 -12.10 -12.75 -9.46
C ARG A 14 -12.03 -13.29 -8.03
N ARG A 15 -11.76 -12.45 -7.01
CA ARG A 15 -11.66 -12.91 -5.62
C ARG A 15 -13.01 -12.88 -4.94
N ASP A 16 -13.20 -13.78 -3.99
CA ASP A 16 -14.36 -13.72 -3.10
C ASP A 16 -14.22 -12.54 -2.13
N CYS A 17 -15.21 -11.66 -2.15
CA CYS A 17 -15.34 -10.51 -1.27
C CYS A 17 -16.50 -10.68 -0.27
N GLY A 18 -17.13 -11.85 -0.21
CA GLY A 18 -18.40 -12.07 0.50
C GLY A 18 -18.35 -11.71 1.99
N SER A 19 -17.26 -12.02 2.69
CA SER A 19 -17.10 -11.65 4.11
C SER A 19 -17.00 -10.14 4.32
N ALA A 20 -16.25 -9.43 3.48
CA ALA A 20 -16.15 -7.98 3.53
C ALA A 20 -17.51 -7.31 3.24
N ILE A 21 -18.22 -7.81 2.23
CA ILE A 21 -19.54 -7.28 1.84
C ILE A 21 -20.54 -7.47 2.97
N ARG A 22 -20.60 -8.66 3.58
CA ARG A 22 -21.49 -8.88 4.75
C ARG A 22 -21.19 -7.94 5.91
N ALA A 23 -19.91 -7.69 6.19
CA ALA A 23 -19.53 -6.75 7.25
C ALA A 23 -19.97 -5.31 6.92
N ILE A 24 -19.81 -4.87 5.67
CA ILE A 24 -20.19 -3.53 5.23
C ILE A 24 -21.72 -3.38 5.17
N THR A 25 -22.43 -4.36 4.62
CA THR A 25 -23.91 -4.31 4.52
C THR A 25 -24.55 -4.36 5.89
N GLY A 26 -24.06 -5.19 6.82
CA GLY A 26 -24.55 -5.21 8.20
C GLY A 26 -24.32 -3.87 8.92
N TRP A 27 -23.13 -3.31 8.80
CA TRP A 27 -22.83 -1.97 9.33
C TRP A 27 -23.74 -0.89 8.71
N ALA A 28 -24.02 -0.99 7.40
CA ALA A 28 -24.87 -0.05 6.68
C ALA A 28 -26.35 -0.15 7.10
N GLU A 29 -26.87 -1.37 7.24
CA GLU A 29 -28.25 -1.64 7.68
C GLU A 29 -28.54 -1.07 9.07
N GLU A 30 -27.61 -1.24 10.02
CA GLU A 30 -27.73 -0.68 11.38
C GLU A 30 -27.83 0.86 11.40
N ARG A 31 -27.33 1.53 10.36
CA ARG A 31 -27.20 3.00 10.28
C ARG A 31 -28.08 3.64 9.21
N GLY A 32 -28.87 2.85 8.50
CA GLY A 32 -29.68 3.34 7.38
C GLY A 32 -28.86 3.85 6.20
N VAL A 33 -27.62 3.37 6.02
CA VAL A 33 -26.72 3.71 4.92
C VAL A 33 -27.09 2.89 3.69
N THR A 34 -27.22 3.54 2.54
CA THR A 34 -27.45 2.85 1.26
C THR A 34 -26.14 2.32 0.71
N VAL A 35 -26.10 1.04 0.32
CA VAL A 35 -24.94 0.42 -0.33
C VAL A 35 -25.20 0.30 -1.83
N LEU A 36 -24.31 0.84 -2.64
CA LEU A 36 -24.34 0.77 -4.11
C LEU A 36 -23.22 -0.14 -4.61
N GLY A 37 -23.42 -0.74 -5.77
CA GLY A 37 -22.38 -1.51 -6.45
C GLY A 37 -22.60 -1.58 -7.94
N LEU A 38 -21.55 -1.92 -8.69
CA LEU A 38 -21.62 -2.07 -10.15
C LEU A 38 -22.45 -3.31 -10.52
N PRO A 39 -23.31 -3.27 -11.57
CA PRO A 39 -24.22 -4.36 -11.89
C PRO A 39 -23.52 -5.72 -12.07
N ALA A 40 -22.43 -5.74 -12.84
CA ALA A 40 -21.65 -6.94 -13.09
C ALA A 40 -20.95 -7.50 -11.82
N GLU A 41 -20.78 -6.70 -10.79
CA GLU A 41 -20.15 -7.09 -9.52
C GLU A 41 -21.19 -7.57 -8.52
N VAL A 42 -22.30 -6.84 -8.38
CA VAL A 42 -23.42 -7.20 -7.51
C VAL A 42 -24.07 -8.52 -7.93
N SER A 43 -24.22 -8.76 -9.25
CA SER A 43 -24.78 -10.01 -9.78
C SER A 43 -24.00 -11.28 -9.44
N ARG A 44 -22.74 -11.14 -9.03
CA ARG A 44 -21.86 -12.26 -8.63
C ARG A 44 -22.00 -12.65 -7.16
N ILE A 45 -22.76 -11.88 -6.38
CA ILE A 45 -22.84 -12.05 -4.93
C ILE A 45 -24.23 -12.52 -4.55
N ASN A 46 -24.31 -13.73 -3.99
CA ASN A 46 -25.55 -14.24 -3.42
C ASN A 46 -25.94 -13.44 -2.17
N HIS A 47 -27.21 -13.05 -2.05
CA HIS A 47 -27.76 -12.34 -0.90
C HIS A 47 -27.10 -10.98 -0.60
N CYS A 48 -26.74 -10.22 -1.65
CA CYS A 48 -26.23 -8.86 -1.48
C CYS A 48 -27.42 -7.87 -1.45
N THR A 49 -27.46 -7.02 -0.43
CA THR A 49 -28.45 -5.94 -0.30
C THR A 49 -28.03 -4.66 -1.05
N ALA A 50 -26.85 -4.67 -1.69
CA ALA A 50 -26.38 -3.54 -2.47
C ALA A 50 -27.25 -3.31 -3.71
N VAL A 51 -27.57 -2.04 -3.95
CA VAL A 51 -28.32 -1.60 -5.14
C VAL A 51 -27.37 -1.52 -6.33
N ALA A 52 -27.71 -2.22 -7.40
CA ALA A 52 -26.94 -2.19 -8.64
C ALA A 52 -27.18 -0.86 -9.39
N VAL A 53 -26.12 -0.10 -9.65
CA VAL A 53 -26.15 1.18 -10.38
C VAL A 53 -24.95 1.30 -11.30
N GLU A 54 -25.08 2.07 -12.39
CA GLU A 54 -23.96 2.37 -13.26
C GLU A 54 -22.88 3.19 -12.54
N ALA A 55 -21.64 3.10 -13.03
CA ALA A 55 -20.47 3.71 -12.39
C ALA A 55 -20.66 5.21 -12.16
N GLU A 56 -21.21 5.92 -13.13
CA GLU A 56 -21.42 7.37 -13.03
C GLU A 56 -22.42 7.73 -11.93
N GLU A 57 -23.54 7.01 -11.84
CA GLU A 57 -24.53 7.19 -10.78
C GLU A 57 -23.92 6.88 -9.41
N MET A 58 -23.18 5.77 -9.29
CA MET A 58 -22.52 5.39 -8.04
C MET A 58 -21.60 6.51 -7.54
N VAL A 59 -20.77 7.05 -8.42
CA VAL A 59 -19.80 8.10 -8.07
C VAL A 59 -20.48 9.43 -7.74
N GLN A 60 -21.62 9.73 -8.34
CA GLN A 60 -22.39 10.95 -8.04
C GLN A 60 -23.07 10.88 -6.68
N ARG A 61 -23.53 9.70 -6.27
CA ARG A 61 -24.31 9.50 -5.04
C ARG A 61 -23.47 9.13 -3.83
N ALA A 62 -22.37 8.40 -4.03
CA ALA A 62 -21.57 7.87 -2.93
C ALA A 62 -20.78 8.98 -2.20
N GLY A 63 -20.94 9.05 -0.88
CA GLY A 63 -20.10 9.85 0.00
C GLY A 63 -18.78 9.16 0.35
N LEU A 64 -18.68 7.84 0.11
CA LEU A 64 -17.50 7.01 0.32
C LEU A 64 -17.50 5.88 -0.71
N LEU A 65 -16.35 5.60 -1.34
CA LEU A 65 -16.14 4.38 -2.12
C LEU A 65 -15.24 3.42 -1.35
N VAL A 66 -15.65 2.15 -1.30
CA VAL A 66 -14.86 1.08 -0.68
C VAL A 66 -14.36 0.12 -1.76
N SER A 67 -13.06 0.06 -1.90
CA SER A 67 -12.36 -0.85 -2.82
C SER A 67 -12.08 -2.17 -2.11
N LEU A 68 -12.72 -3.26 -2.52
CA LEU A 68 -12.52 -4.60 -1.98
C LEU A 68 -11.61 -5.42 -2.88
N GLY A 69 -10.31 -5.41 -2.60
CA GLY A 69 -9.34 -6.11 -3.45
C GLY A 69 -7.90 -5.83 -3.09
N GLY A 70 -7.03 -5.77 -4.08
CA GLY A 70 -5.64 -5.35 -3.98
C GLY A 70 -5.40 -4.01 -4.68
N ASP A 71 -4.11 -3.70 -4.95
CA ASP A 71 -3.71 -2.44 -5.57
C ASP A 71 -4.42 -2.17 -6.91
N GLY A 72 -4.59 -3.17 -7.78
CA GLY A 72 -5.30 -3.00 -9.06
C GLY A 72 -6.79 -2.62 -8.90
N THR A 73 -7.48 -3.15 -7.87
CA THR A 73 -8.87 -2.74 -7.57
C THR A 73 -8.89 -1.32 -7.04
N MET A 74 -7.91 -0.97 -6.21
CA MET A 74 -7.76 0.39 -5.68
C MET A 74 -7.51 1.42 -6.79
N LEU A 75 -6.60 1.13 -7.74
CA LEU A 75 -6.35 1.99 -8.91
C LEU A 75 -7.63 2.20 -9.73
N ARG A 76 -8.40 1.13 -9.99
CA ARG A 76 -9.68 1.23 -10.68
C ARG A 76 -10.67 2.10 -9.91
N THR A 77 -10.74 1.96 -8.58
CA THR A 77 -11.63 2.76 -7.74
C THR A 77 -11.23 4.24 -7.75
N MET A 78 -9.94 4.54 -7.67
CA MET A 78 -9.44 5.91 -7.75
C MET A 78 -9.75 6.55 -9.11
N ARG A 79 -9.64 5.80 -10.23
CA ARG A 79 -10.03 6.30 -11.57
C ARG A 79 -11.52 6.62 -11.65
N LEU A 80 -12.39 5.85 -11.00
CA LEU A 80 -13.84 6.16 -10.96
C LEU A 80 -14.15 7.51 -10.30
N VAL A 81 -13.41 7.87 -9.23
CA VAL A 81 -13.61 9.12 -8.47
C VAL A 81 -12.70 10.25 -8.92
N GLU A 82 -11.97 10.09 -9.99
CA GLU A 82 -11.00 11.08 -10.43
C GLU A 82 -11.61 12.47 -10.56
N GLY A 83 -10.95 13.47 -9.95
CA GLY A 83 -11.43 14.86 -9.92
C GLY A 83 -12.59 15.13 -8.96
N ARG A 84 -13.03 14.12 -8.19
CA ARG A 84 -14.09 14.26 -7.19
C ARG A 84 -13.52 14.26 -5.77
N LYS A 85 -14.30 14.82 -4.83
CA LYS A 85 -13.93 14.85 -3.41
C LYS A 85 -14.32 13.57 -2.65
N THR A 86 -14.99 12.62 -3.30
CA THR A 86 -15.40 11.36 -2.69
C THR A 86 -14.16 10.55 -2.29
N PRO A 87 -13.95 10.30 -0.98
CA PRO A 87 -12.79 9.54 -0.55
C PRO A 87 -12.93 8.05 -0.86
N VAL A 88 -11.79 7.38 -0.98
CA VAL A 88 -11.70 5.94 -1.23
C VAL A 88 -11.08 5.24 -0.03
N LEU A 89 -11.73 4.21 0.47
CA LEU A 89 -11.18 3.27 1.45
C LEU A 89 -10.73 1.99 0.74
N GLY A 90 -9.46 1.64 0.84
CA GLY A 90 -8.94 0.37 0.34
C GLY A 90 -8.99 -0.71 1.40
N VAL A 91 -9.70 -1.81 1.12
CA VAL A 91 -9.76 -3.01 1.96
C VAL A 91 -9.07 -4.16 1.20
N ASN A 92 -8.04 -4.71 1.82
CA ASN A 92 -7.28 -5.81 1.27
C ASN A 92 -8.01 -7.15 1.43
N VAL A 93 -8.31 -7.81 0.31
CA VAL A 93 -8.94 -9.13 0.27
C VAL A 93 -7.92 -10.20 -0.18
N GLY A 94 -6.68 -10.09 0.27
CA GLY A 94 -5.65 -11.04 -0.14
C GLY A 94 -4.26 -10.66 0.36
N ARG A 95 -3.27 -10.60 -0.56
CA ARG A 95 -1.91 -10.19 -0.20
C ARG A 95 -1.84 -8.69 0.00
N LEU A 96 -1.14 -8.27 1.04
CA LEU A 96 -0.88 -6.86 1.35
C LEU A 96 -0.36 -6.09 0.13
N GLY A 97 -1.07 -5.00 -0.20
CA GLY A 97 -0.68 -4.04 -1.23
C GLY A 97 0.01 -2.80 -0.66
N PHE A 98 0.32 -1.84 -1.52
CA PHE A 98 0.78 -0.51 -1.12
C PHE A 98 -0.37 0.46 -0.88
N LEU A 99 -1.49 0.26 -1.56
CA LEU A 99 -2.61 1.20 -1.62
C LEU A 99 -3.70 0.89 -0.60
N ALA A 100 -4.01 -0.40 -0.36
CA ALA A 100 -5.01 -0.80 0.61
C ALA A 100 -4.57 -0.43 2.04
N GLU A 101 -5.51 0.05 2.85
CA GLU A 101 -5.26 0.53 4.20
C GLU A 101 -5.66 -0.49 5.27
N VAL A 102 -6.70 -1.27 5.00
CA VAL A 102 -7.35 -2.15 5.98
C VAL A 102 -7.29 -3.59 5.51
N ASP A 103 -6.85 -4.48 6.38
CA ASP A 103 -7.03 -5.92 6.18
C ASP A 103 -8.39 -6.37 6.69
N LEU A 104 -8.91 -7.47 6.14
CA LEU A 104 -10.27 -7.94 6.41
C LEU A 104 -10.61 -8.10 7.90
N PRO A 105 -9.74 -8.64 8.78
CA PRO A 105 -10.02 -8.73 10.22
C PRO A 105 -10.22 -7.37 10.91
N ALA A 106 -9.59 -6.32 10.40
CA ALA A 106 -9.66 -4.96 10.95
C ALA A 106 -10.81 -4.11 10.36
N LEU A 107 -11.62 -4.68 9.45
CA LEU A 107 -12.66 -3.93 8.74
C LEU A 107 -13.73 -3.35 9.68
N GLY A 108 -14.21 -4.12 10.67
CA GLY A 108 -15.21 -3.63 11.62
C GLY A 108 -14.74 -2.42 12.41
N GLU A 109 -13.49 -2.45 12.87
CA GLU A 109 -12.87 -1.32 13.58
C GLU A 109 -12.68 -0.10 12.65
N ALA A 110 -12.34 -0.34 11.37
CA ALA A 110 -12.22 0.72 10.38
C ALA A 110 -13.57 1.40 10.10
N LEU A 111 -14.65 0.64 10.00
CA LEU A 111 -16.02 1.16 9.84
C LEU A 111 -16.45 2.00 11.05
N SER A 112 -16.13 1.55 12.28
CA SER A 112 -16.37 2.33 13.49
C SER A 112 -15.55 3.64 13.50
N ALA A 113 -14.30 3.60 13.03
CA ALA A 113 -13.47 4.79 12.92
C ALA A 113 -14.00 5.79 11.87
N ILE A 114 -14.68 5.31 10.82
CA ILE A 114 -15.38 6.17 9.84
C ILE A 114 -16.55 6.89 10.52
N ASP A 115 -17.39 6.19 11.30
CA ASP A 115 -18.49 6.79 12.06
C ASP A 115 -18.02 7.89 13.00
N GLU A 116 -16.90 7.66 13.66
CA GLU A 116 -16.30 8.58 14.63
C GLU A 116 -15.40 9.66 13.96
N HIS A 117 -15.30 9.67 12.63
CA HIS A 117 -14.44 10.60 11.86
C HIS A 117 -12.95 10.51 12.28
N ARG A 118 -12.50 9.37 12.80
CA ARG A 118 -11.11 9.10 13.21
C ARG A 118 -10.29 8.57 12.04
N TYR A 119 -10.12 9.37 11.01
CA TYR A 119 -9.28 9.09 9.85
C TYR A 119 -8.69 10.36 9.26
N THR A 120 -7.66 10.23 8.47
CA THR A 120 -7.12 11.28 7.62
C THR A 120 -7.38 10.98 6.15
N VAL A 121 -7.30 12.00 5.32
CA VAL A 121 -7.45 11.86 3.88
C VAL A 121 -6.14 12.28 3.22
N GLU A 122 -5.56 11.37 2.45
CA GLU A 122 -4.37 11.63 1.67
C GLU A 122 -4.73 11.84 0.19
N SER A 123 -4.23 12.94 -0.36
CA SER A 123 -4.37 13.25 -1.78
C SER A 123 -3.46 12.38 -2.64
N ARG A 124 -3.93 12.00 -3.83
CA ARG A 124 -3.16 11.26 -4.83
C ARG A 124 -3.11 12.03 -6.13
N THR A 125 -1.90 12.13 -6.68
CA THR A 125 -1.66 12.68 -8.01
C THR A 125 -1.90 11.60 -9.04
N ALA A 126 -2.57 11.94 -10.14
CA ALA A 126 -2.60 11.16 -11.36
C ALA A 126 -1.68 11.76 -12.42
N VAL A 127 -1.36 10.98 -13.43
CA VAL A 127 -0.70 11.42 -14.65
C VAL A 127 -1.62 11.17 -15.84
N ARG A 128 -1.77 12.15 -16.72
CA ARG A 128 -2.68 12.12 -17.86
C ARG A 128 -1.94 12.30 -19.18
N THR A 129 -2.49 11.73 -20.22
CA THR A 129 -2.08 12.00 -21.60
C THR A 129 -3.25 11.81 -22.55
N VAL A 130 -3.13 12.36 -23.76
CA VAL A 130 -4.05 12.10 -24.87
C VAL A 130 -3.40 11.05 -25.77
N LEU A 131 -4.10 9.96 -26.02
CA LEU A 131 -3.68 8.90 -26.93
C LEU A 131 -3.72 9.36 -28.39
N PRO A 132 -3.02 8.68 -29.33
CA PRO A 132 -3.07 9.00 -30.73
C PRO A 132 -4.47 8.95 -31.38
N ASP A 133 -5.40 8.21 -30.78
CA ASP A 133 -6.81 8.14 -31.18
C ASP A 133 -7.69 9.26 -30.61
N GLY A 134 -7.11 10.19 -29.84
CA GLY A 134 -7.79 11.35 -29.25
C GLY A 134 -8.42 11.10 -27.89
N ARG A 135 -8.42 9.88 -27.37
CA ARG A 135 -8.92 9.59 -26.01
C ARG A 135 -7.95 10.12 -24.97
N GLU A 136 -8.46 10.80 -23.97
CA GLU A 136 -7.69 11.12 -22.75
C GLU A 136 -7.68 9.92 -21.81
N VAL A 137 -6.51 9.61 -21.28
CA VAL A 137 -6.30 8.52 -20.30
C VAL A 137 -5.58 9.04 -19.07
N SER A 138 -5.83 8.39 -17.93
CA SER A 138 -5.26 8.75 -16.63
C SER A 138 -4.74 7.53 -15.89
N ALA A 139 -3.57 7.67 -15.29
CA ALA A 139 -2.93 6.66 -14.46
C ALA A 139 -2.63 7.20 -13.04
N PHE A 140 -2.80 6.37 -12.03
CA PHE A 140 -2.36 6.68 -10.67
C PHE A 140 -0.99 6.10 -10.34
N ASN A 141 -0.55 5.05 -11.05
CA ASN A 141 0.83 4.59 -10.98
C ASN A 141 1.67 5.21 -12.09
N ASP A 142 1.45 4.82 -13.34
CA ASP A 142 2.33 5.17 -14.44
C ASP A 142 1.68 5.09 -15.82
N ILE A 143 2.24 5.87 -16.75
CA ILE A 143 2.07 5.74 -18.21
C ILE A 143 3.40 5.30 -18.78
N ALA A 144 3.44 4.20 -19.52
CA ALA A 144 4.66 3.67 -20.10
C ALA A 144 4.55 3.52 -21.63
N LEU A 145 5.62 3.88 -22.33
CA LEU A 145 5.87 3.51 -23.71
C LEU A 145 6.72 2.24 -23.73
N VAL A 146 6.13 1.13 -24.10
CA VAL A 146 6.74 -0.21 -24.01
C VAL A 146 6.99 -0.77 -25.42
N ARG A 147 8.14 -1.34 -25.67
CA ARG A 147 8.45 -1.99 -26.93
C ARG A 147 7.47 -3.14 -27.23
N VAL A 148 7.05 -3.24 -28.45
CA VAL A 148 6.29 -4.40 -28.93
C VAL A 148 7.28 -5.45 -29.41
N PRO A 149 7.16 -6.73 -28.98
CA PRO A 149 8.03 -7.79 -29.43
C PRO A 149 8.08 -7.88 -30.97
N GLY A 150 9.29 -7.97 -31.52
CA GLY A 150 9.50 -8.00 -32.98
C GLY A 150 9.64 -6.61 -33.65
N HIS A 151 9.40 -5.50 -32.94
CA HIS A 151 9.50 -4.15 -33.49
C HIS A 151 10.75 -3.36 -33.06
N GLY A 152 11.75 -4.02 -32.49
CA GLY A 152 12.98 -3.38 -32.03
C GLY A 152 12.87 -2.77 -30.62
N LEU A 153 13.74 -1.79 -30.33
CA LEU A 153 13.75 -1.07 -29.04
C LEU A 153 12.78 0.10 -29.03
N ALA A 154 12.36 0.50 -27.84
CA ALA A 154 11.70 1.76 -27.63
C ALA A 154 12.75 2.89 -27.69
N ALA A 155 12.78 3.63 -28.78
CA ALA A 155 13.58 4.85 -28.91
C ALA A 155 12.69 6.06 -28.64
N VAL A 156 12.87 6.67 -27.45
CA VAL A 156 11.98 7.74 -26.95
C VAL A 156 12.81 8.96 -26.54
N GLY A 157 12.47 10.12 -27.07
CA GLY A 157 13.00 11.42 -26.68
C GLY A 157 12.20 11.99 -25.51
N ILE A 158 12.87 12.45 -24.48
CA ILE A 158 12.30 13.17 -23.35
C ILE A 158 12.46 14.66 -23.59
N ARG A 159 11.34 15.39 -23.53
CA ARG A 159 11.34 16.84 -23.63
C ARG A 159 10.80 17.46 -22.34
N VAL A 160 11.55 18.39 -21.79
CA VAL A 160 11.15 19.18 -20.61
C VAL A 160 11.12 20.65 -21.03
N GLU A 161 10.05 21.36 -20.70
CA GLU A 161 9.85 22.77 -21.10
C GLU A 161 10.07 23.00 -22.60
N GLY A 162 9.58 22.07 -23.43
CA GLY A 162 9.72 22.10 -24.90
C GLY A 162 11.11 21.80 -25.43
N ARG A 163 12.12 21.60 -24.59
CA ARG A 163 13.52 21.32 -24.95
C ARG A 163 13.85 19.84 -24.83
N GLY A 164 14.59 19.30 -25.77
CA GLY A 164 15.12 17.93 -25.69
C GLY A 164 16.10 17.80 -24.52
N PHE A 165 15.85 16.85 -23.63
CA PHE A 165 16.72 16.54 -22.50
C PHE A 165 17.59 15.31 -22.76
N VAL A 166 16.98 14.17 -23.11
CA VAL A 166 17.67 12.90 -23.36
C VAL A 166 16.87 12.03 -24.32
N ASN A 167 17.56 11.19 -25.10
CA ASN A 167 16.94 10.14 -25.89
C ASN A 167 17.31 8.78 -25.29
N TYR A 168 16.30 7.97 -24.99
CA TYR A 168 16.49 6.60 -24.53
C TYR A 168 16.28 5.61 -25.66
N ALA A 169 17.10 4.57 -25.69
CA ALA A 169 16.80 3.30 -26.34
C ALA A 169 16.66 2.26 -25.23
N ALA A 170 15.48 1.71 -25.03
CA ALA A 170 15.14 0.91 -23.84
C ALA A 170 14.08 -0.14 -24.16
N ASP A 171 13.76 -1.01 -23.21
CA ASP A 171 12.60 -1.87 -23.29
C ASP A 171 11.30 -1.10 -23.00
N ALA A 172 11.38 -0.10 -22.11
CA ALA A 172 10.28 0.82 -21.85
C ALA A 172 10.79 2.18 -21.34
N VAL A 173 10.01 3.23 -21.58
CA VAL A 173 10.14 4.53 -20.90
C VAL A 173 8.85 4.77 -20.11
N ILE A 174 8.99 5.00 -18.81
CA ILE A 174 7.92 5.01 -17.82
C ILE A 174 7.85 6.40 -17.22
N VAL A 175 6.67 7.01 -17.19
CA VAL A 175 6.40 8.22 -16.41
C VAL A 175 5.47 7.85 -15.28
N SER A 176 5.95 7.96 -14.07
CA SER A 176 5.24 7.50 -12.88
C SER A 176 4.95 8.66 -11.93
N THR A 177 3.87 8.52 -11.18
CA THR A 177 3.54 9.34 -10.03
C THR A 177 4.34 8.87 -8.81
N PRO A 178 4.34 9.61 -7.69
CA PRO A 178 4.88 9.12 -6.42
C PRO A 178 4.20 7.83 -5.93
N THR A 179 2.89 7.68 -6.17
CA THR A 179 2.16 6.43 -5.88
C THR A 179 2.73 5.26 -6.68
N GLY A 180 3.01 5.46 -7.97
CA GLY A 180 3.59 4.46 -8.87
C GLY A 180 5.09 4.24 -8.69
N SER A 181 5.77 5.04 -7.83
CA SER A 181 7.20 4.86 -7.56
C SER A 181 7.56 3.47 -6.99
N THR A 182 6.58 2.75 -6.46
CA THR A 182 6.73 1.38 -5.96
C THR A 182 6.20 0.30 -6.93
N ALA A 183 5.80 0.69 -8.15
CA ALA A 183 5.27 -0.18 -9.21
C ALA A 183 6.30 -0.42 -10.32
N TYR A 184 5.95 -0.17 -11.58
CA TYR A 184 6.83 -0.43 -12.71
C TYR A 184 8.11 0.42 -12.69
N SER A 185 8.02 1.69 -12.26
CA SER A 185 9.19 2.56 -12.06
C SER A 185 10.22 1.94 -11.11
N PHE A 186 9.78 1.34 -10.00
CA PHE A 186 10.68 0.63 -9.07
C PHE A 186 11.41 -0.53 -9.74
N SER A 187 10.69 -1.36 -10.50
CA SER A 187 11.27 -2.48 -11.24
C SER A 187 12.29 -2.02 -12.30
N ALA A 188 12.12 -0.81 -12.84
CA ALA A 188 13.05 -0.17 -13.75
C ALA A 188 14.24 0.54 -13.05
N GLY A 189 14.36 0.42 -11.73
CA GLY A 189 15.44 1.05 -10.96
C GLY A 189 15.15 2.50 -10.54
N GLY A 190 13.91 2.95 -10.63
CA GLY A 190 13.46 4.25 -10.17
C GLY A 190 13.48 4.37 -8.63
N PRO A 191 13.56 5.59 -8.08
CA PRO A 191 13.56 5.84 -6.65
C PRO A 191 12.19 5.56 -6.02
N ILE A 192 12.18 5.18 -4.75
CA ILE A 192 10.97 5.22 -3.93
C ILE A 192 10.71 6.68 -3.54
N VAL A 193 9.53 7.18 -3.86
CA VAL A 193 9.11 8.56 -3.57
C VAL A 193 7.91 8.53 -2.62
N SER A 194 7.94 9.39 -1.60
CA SER A 194 6.80 9.56 -0.69
C SER A 194 5.56 9.97 -1.49
N PRO A 195 4.40 9.34 -1.24
CA PRO A 195 3.16 9.70 -1.93
C PRO A 195 2.67 11.14 -1.64
N ASN A 196 3.29 11.82 -0.67
CA ASN A 196 3.00 13.22 -0.33
C ASN A 196 3.85 14.23 -1.11
N VAL A 197 4.78 13.78 -1.94
CA VAL A 197 5.60 14.65 -2.80
C VAL A 197 4.84 14.87 -4.11
N GLU A 198 4.78 16.10 -4.58
CA GLU A 198 4.23 16.46 -5.88
C GLU A 198 5.34 16.40 -6.94
N ALA A 199 5.48 15.26 -7.60
CA ALA A 199 6.52 15.04 -8.61
C ALA A 199 6.05 14.07 -9.69
N LEU A 200 6.76 14.06 -10.82
CA LEU A 200 6.75 13.00 -11.82
C LEU A 200 8.13 12.35 -11.88
N ILE A 201 8.16 11.05 -12.11
CA ILE A 201 9.39 10.28 -12.20
C ILE A 201 9.46 9.66 -13.59
N VAL A 202 10.51 9.98 -14.35
CA VAL A 202 10.78 9.36 -15.65
C VAL A 202 11.89 8.32 -15.46
N SER A 203 11.57 7.06 -15.75
CA SER A 203 12.52 5.94 -15.65
C SER A 203 12.57 5.16 -16.96
N ALA A 204 13.73 4.66 -17.33
CA ALA A 204 13.90 3.80 -18.50
C ALA A 204 14.24 2.37 -18.05
N ALA A 205 13.45 1.40 -18.51
CA ALA A 205 13.70 -0.01 -18.22
C ALA A 205 14.72 -0.59 -19.22
N ALA A 206 15.76 -1.25 -18.70
CA ALA A 206 16.84 -1.84 -19.52
C ALA A 206 17.41 -0.87 -20.57
N ALA A 207 17.72 0.35 -20.15
CA ALA A 207 18.22 1.39 -21.06
C ALA A 207 19.60 1.03 -21.65
N HIS A 208 19.72 1.13 -22.97
CA HIS A 208 20.97 1.04 -23.72
C HIS A 208 21.60 2.43 -23.86
N SER A 209 21.75 3.17 -22.77
CA SER A 209 22.27 4.52 -22.71
C SER A 209 23.25 4.66 -21.57
N SER A 210 24.28 5.52 -21.76
CA SER A 210 25.20 5.87 -20.67
C SER A 210 24.50 6.64 -19.54
N PHE A 211 23.43 7.37 -19.87
CA PHE A 211 22.53 7.98 -18.90
C PHE A 211 21.34 7.06 -18.64
N ASN A 212 21.36 6.37 -17.51
CA ASN A 212 20.32 5.43 -17.06
C ASN A 212 19.77 5.80 -15.67
N ARG A 213 19.79 7.07 -15.34
CA ARG A 213 19.22 7.58 -14.08
C ARG A 213 17.79 8.05 -14.29
N SER A 214 16.95 7.82 -13.30
CA SER A 214 15.61 8.38 -13.29
C SER A 214 15.67 9.90 -13.13
N LEU A 215 14.82 10.59 -13.87
CA LEU A 215 14.61 12.03 -13.75
C LEU A 215 13.40 12.26 -12.84
N VAL A 216 13.53 13.18 -11.89
CA VAL A 216 12.41 13.61 -11.03
C VAL A 216 12.10 15.06 -11.39
N LEU A 217 10.85 15.33 -11.75
CA LEU A 217 10.35 16.62 -12.21
C LEU A 217 9.29 17.13 -11.23
N ASP A 218 9.23 18.44 -11.05
CA ASP A 218 8.10 19.09 -10.37
C ASP A 218 6.82 18.97 -11.24
N THR A 219 5.65 18.95 -10.60
CA THR A 219 4.37 18.85 -11.32
C THR A 219 4.03 20.10 -12.12
N SER A 220 4.73 21.21 -11.95
CA SER A 220 4.58 22.42 -12.77
C SER A 220 5.34 22.37 -14.10
N GLU A 221 6.30 21.43 -14.26
CA GLU A 221 7.12 21.32 -15.47
C GLU A 221 6.37 20.58 -16.58
N GLN A 222 6.51 21.09 -17.81
CA GLN A 222 5.92 20.46 -18.99
C GLN A 222 6.79 19.30 -19.45
N LEU A 223 6.21 18.11 -19.52
CA LEU A 223 6.86 16.89 -19.98
C LEU A 223 6.21 16.35 -21.24
N ALA A 224 7.00 16.00 -22.26
CA ALA A 224 6.54 15.25 -23.40
C ALA A 224 7.47 14.08 -23.73
N LEU A 225 6.87 12.98 -24.19
CA LEU A 225 7.54 11.81 -24.74
C LEU A 225 7.39 11.82 -26.25
N GLU A 226 8.50 11.73 -26.99
CA GLU A 226 8.52 11.70 -28.46
C GLU A 226 9.02 10.34 -28.93
N VAL A 227 8.22 9.60 -29.67
CA VAL A 227 8.63 8.34 -30.30
C VAL A 227 9.55 8.67 -31.47
N LEU A 228 10.84 8.37 -31.34
CA LEU A 228 11.84 8.76 -32.35
C LEU A 228 11.69 7.93 -33.64
N PRO A 229 12.16 8.48 -34.81
CA PRO A 229 12.11 7.75 -36.07
C PRO A 229 12.81 6.39 -36.09
N SER A 230 13.80 6.20 -35.21
CA SER A 230 14.53 4.94 -35.04
C SER A 230 13.79 3.92 -34.18
N SER A 231 12.69 4.31 -33.56
CA SER A 231 11.85 3.40 -32.76
C SER A 231 11.02 2.49 -33.65
N GLY A 232 10.69 1.30 -33.13
CA GLY A 232 9.53 0.57 -33.61
C GLY A 232 8.23 1.13 -33.04
N ARG A 233 7.11 0.51 -33.42
CA ARG A 233 5.80 0.73 -32.80
C ARG A 233 5.86 0.40 -31.31
N LEU A 234 5.30 1.26 -30.46
CA LEU A 234 5.27 1.10 -29.00
C LEU A 234 3.84 0.88 -28.51
N ALA A 235 3.69 0.04 -27.49
CA ALA A 235 2.45 -0.03 -26.74
C ALA A 235 2.43 1.11 -25.71
N ILE A 236 1.26 1.71 -25.50
CA ILE A 236 1.00 2.69 -24.45
C ILE A 236 0.29 1.94 -23.33
N GLU A 237 0.99 1.73 -22.22
CA GLU A 237 0.44 1.12 -21.03
C GLU A 237 0.06 2.19 -20.00
N VAL A 238 -1.11 2.03 -19.39
CA VAL A 238 -1.67 2.90 -18.35
C VAL A 238 -2.01 2.05 -17.14
N ASP A 239 -1.31 2.23 -16.03
CA ASP A 239 -1.41 1.35 -14.83
C ASP A 239 -1.30 -0.14 -15.20
N GLY A 240 -0.40 -0.50 -16.14
CA GLY A 240 -0.17 -1.87 -16.59
C GLY A 240 -1.21 -2.44 -17.58
N ILE A 241 -2.10 -1.62 -18.13
CA ILE A 241 -3.09 -2.01 -19.14
C ILE A 241 -2.74 -1.33 -20.47
N ILE A 242 -2.67 -2.10 -21.56
CA ILE A 242 -2.45 -1.55 -22.89
C ILE A 242 -3.71 -0.81 -23.32
N GLU A 243 -3.63 0.52 -23.45
CA GLU A 243 -4.73 1.39 -23.88
C GLU A 243 -4.60 1.82 -25.33
N GLY A 244 -3.44 1.71 -25.93
CA GLY A 244 -3.19 2.09 -27.31
C GLY A 244 -1.77 1.80 -27.77
N HIS A 245 -1.44 2.36 -28.92
CA HIS A 245 -0.10 2.26 -29.52
C HIS A 245 0.35 3.61 -30.04
N ALA A 246 1.66 3.81 -30.06
CA ALA A 246 2.31 4.98 -30.63
C ALA A 246 3.25 4.57 -31.78
N GLU A 247 3.11 5.19 -32.93
CA GLU A 247 3.99 5.02 -34.09
C GLU A 247 5.18 6.00 -34.01
N PRO A 248 6.29 5.74 -34.72
CA PRO A 248 7.38 6.70 -34.84
C PRO A 248 6.88 8.07 -35.25
N GLY A 249 7.34 9.14 -34.60
CA GLY A 249 6.89 10.51 -34.74
C GLY A 249 5.71 10.91 -33.85
N ALA A 250 5.08 9.97 -33.15
CA ALA A 250 4.05 10.29 -32.16
C ALA A 250 4.65 11.03 -30.97
N ARG A 251 3.88 11.99 -30.44
CA ARG A 251 4.23 12.77 -29.27
C ARG A 251 3.11 12.71 -28.25
N LEU A 252 3.46 12.34 -27.04
CA LEU A 252 2.56 12.27 -25.88
C LEU A 252 2.93 13.40 -24.92
N GLU A 253 2.01 14.35 -24.76
CA GLU A 253 2.11 15.38 -23.71
C GLU A 253 1.66 14.76 -22.40
N ILE A 254 2.53 14.81 -21.41
CA ILE A 254 2.27 14.24 -20.08
C ILE A 254 1.87 15.37 -19.14
N ARG A 255 0.72 15.24 -18.52
CA ARG A 255 0.15 16.24 -17.61
C ARG A 255 -0.09 15.64 -16.23
N PRO A 256 0.53 16.16 -15.18
CA PRO A 256 0.18 15.78 -13.82
C PRO A 256 -1.21 16.32 -13.47
N ALA A 257 -1.92 15.60 -12.62
CA ALA A 257 -3.19 16.00 -12.03
C ALA A 257 -3.11 15.83 -10.50
N PRO A 258 -2.56 16.82 -9.78
CA PRO A 258 -2.53 16.80 -8.33
C PRO A 258 -3.93 16.75 -7.74
N GLY A 259 -4.11 16.02 -6.65
CA GLY A 259 -5.41 15.91 -5.98
C GLY A 259 -6.47 15.12 -6.74
N ALA A 260 -6.07 14.31 -7.73
CA ALA A 260 -6.98 13.57 -8.60
C ALA A 260 -7.88 12.58 -7.83
N ALA A 261 -7.42 11.99 -6.74
CA ALA A 261 -8.22 11.16 -5.85
C ALA A 261 -7.84 11.39 -4.39
N GLN A 262 -8.75 11.00 -3.49
CA GLN A 262 -8.56 11.10 -2.05
C GLN A 262 -8.66 9.72 -1.41
N VAL A 263 -7.69 9.34 -0.58
CA VAL A 263 -7.59 8.01 0.03
C VAL A 263 -7.65 8.13 1.55
N ILE A 264 -8.53 7.33 2.17
CA ILE A 264 -8.64 7.26 3.63
C ILE A 264 -7.44 6.55 4.22
N ARG A 265 -6.92 7.11 5.34
CA ARG A 265 -5.87 6.55 6.17
C ARG A 265 -6.25 6.60 7.64
N PHE A 266 -5.95 5.51 8.35
CA PHE A 266 -6.13 5.42 9.80
C PHE A 266 -4.84 5.60 10.58
N GLY A 267 -3.71 5.79 9.89
CA GLY A 267 -2.40 6.01 10.51
C GLY A 267 -1.79 4.78 11.18
N ARG A 268 -2.35 3.58 10.97
CA ARG A 268 -1.89 2.32 11.60
C ARG A 268 -0.56 1.82 11.07
N THR A 269 -0.28 2.08 9.81
CA THR A 269 0.96 1.66 9.14
C THR A 269 1.42 2.76 8.19
N SER A 270 2.63 3.26 8.37
CA SER A 270 3.19 4.30 7.50
C SER A 270 3.49 3.76 6.09
N PHE A 271 3.62 4.66 5.12
CA PHE A 271 4.08 4.30 3.77
C PHE A 271 5.43 3.58 3.81
N TYR A 272 6.36 4.05 4.65
CA TYR A 272 7.71 3.49 4.75
C TYR A 272 7.72 2.09 5.36
N GLU A 273 6.87 1.81 6.33
CA GLU A 273 6.71 0.46 6.88
C GLU A 273 6.16 -0.51 5.84
N ARG A 274 5.13 -0.08 5.06
CA ARG A 274 4.61 -0.88 3.95
C ARG A 274 5.68 -1.14 2.89
N ALA A 275 6.44 -0.11 2.51
CA ALA A 275 7.53 -0.23 1.56
C ALA A 275 8.60 -1.21 2.07
N ARG A 276 9.04 -1.08 3.32
CA ARG A 276 10.02 -1.97 3.93
C ARG A 276 9.56 -3.43 3.92
N ARG A 277 8.33 -3.69 4.36
CA ARG A 277 7.75 -5.05 4.40
C ARG A 277 7.60 -5.65 3.02
N LYS A 278 7.02 -4.91 2.09
CA LYS A 278 6.68 -5.43 0.76
C LYS A 278 7.88 -5.58 -0.17
N LEU A 279 8.82 -4.64 -0.12
CA LEU A 279 10.03 -4.65 -0.93
C LEU A 279 11.18 -5.43 -0.25
N ARG A 280 10.95 -5.98 0.96
CA ARG A 280 11.96 -6.70 1.75
C ARG A 280 13.25 -5.87 1.89
N VAL A 281 13.09 -4.58 2.20
CA VAL A 281 14.23 -3.69 2.39
C VAL A 281 14.96 -4.10 3.66
N GLU A 282 16.12 -4.72 3.49
CA GLU A 282 17.03 -5.08 4.57
C GLU A 282 18.12 -4.02 4.67
N GLY A 283 18.48 -3.64 5.88
CA GLY A 283 19.62 -2.75 6.12
C GLY A 283 20.95 -3.45 5.78
N SER A 284 22.00 -2.68 5.57
CA SER A 284 23.35 -3.23 5.44
C SER A 284 23.75 -3.92 6.76
N ALA A 285 24.19 -5.17 6.69
CA ALA A 285 24.70 -5.89 7.84
C ALA A 285 25.87 -5.16 8.55
N GLN A 286 26.60 -4.32 7.80
CA GLN A 286 27.70 -3.51 8.33
C GLN A 286 27.24 -2.23 9.04
N ALA A 287 26.04 -1.74 8.72
CA ALA A 287 25.46 -0.53 9.33
C ALA A 287 24.74 -0.80 10.67
N GLY A 288 24.70 -2.04 11.12
CA GLY A 288 23.92 -2.45 12.30
C GLY A 288 22.41 -2.57 12.03
N ALA A 289 21.68 -3.15 12.95
CA ALA A 289 20.21 -3.22 12.85
C ALA A 289 19.62 -1.80 12.93
N LEU A 290 18.66 -1.51 12.08
CA LEU A 290 17.79 -0.34 12.24
C LEU A 290 17.21 -0.33 13.65
N ASP A 291 17.15 0.85 14.25
CA ASP A 291 16.85 1.09 15.66
C ASP A 291 15.77 0.18 16.26
N ALA A 292 16.01 -0.10 17.51
CA ALA A 292 15.19 -0.92 18.40
C ALA A 292 13.71 -0.49 18.55
N THR A 293 13.25 0.53 17.85
CA THR A 293 11.91 1.08 17.91
C THR A 293 10.83 0.23 17.23
N ASP A 294 11.22 -0.72 16.37
CA ASP A 294 10.27 -1.60 15.66
C ASP A 294 9.98 -2.91 16.41
N VAL A 295 10.57 -3.11 17.56
CA VAL A 295 10.30 -4.29 18.39
C VAL A 295 9.23 -3.95 19.42
N VAL A 296 8.06 -4.50 19.24
CA VAL A 296 6.94 -4.36 20.16
C VAL A 296 6.73 -5.69 20.88
N VAL A 297 6.57 -5.64 22.20
CA VAL A 297 6.17 -6.81 23.00
C VAL A 297 4.72 -6.60 23.43
N VAL A 298 3.87 -7.57 23.12
CA VAL A 298 2.44 -7.56 23.48
C VAL A 298 2.11 -8.76 24.36
N ASP A 299 1.23 -8.56 25.33
CA ASP A 299 0.67 -9.66 26.12
C ASP A 299 -0.52 -10.27 25.36
N SER A 300 -0.32 -11.47 24.81
CA SER A 300 -1.39 -12.26 24.17
C SER A 300 -2.07 -13.13 25.26
N PHE A 301 -2.98 -12.52 26.00
CA PHE A 301 -3.63 -13.14 27.15
C PHE A 301 -4.36 -14.45 26.78
N GLU A 302 -5.02 -14.50 25.64
CA GLU A 302 -5.73 -15.70 25.15
C GLU A 302 -4.80 -16.88 24.86
N ARG A 303 -3.52 -16.60 24.57
CA ARG A 303 -2.49 -17.61 24.26
C ARG A 303 -1.54 -17.85 25.45
N GLU A 304 -1.77 -17.19 26.57
CA GLU A 304 -0.93 -17.24 27.76
C GLU A 304 0.56 -17.03 27.47
N ARG A 305 0.87 -15.96 26.66
CA ARG A 305 2.24 -15.65 26.30
C ARG A 305 2.45 -14.18 25.96
N TYR A 306 3.62 -13.67 26.24
CA TYR A 306 4.10 -12.43 25.62
C TYR A 306 4.65 -12.75 24.24
N GLU A 307 4.26 -11.99 23.23
CA GLU A 307 4.76 -12.10 21.87
C GLU A 307 5.65 -10.89 21.55
N VAL A 308 6.85 -11.14 20.99
CA VAL A 308 7.69 -10.09 20.43
C VAL A 308 7.42 -10.00 18.95
N LEU A 309 6.99 -8.81 18.51
CA LEU A 309 6.76 -8.51 17.12
C LEU A 309 7.92 -7.66 16.60
N LEU A 310 8.41 -8.02 15.42
CA LEU A 310 9.37 -7.24 14.67
C LEU A 310 8.74 -6.86 13.34
N GLY A 311 8.49 -5.56 13.14
CA GLY A 311 7.79 -5.09 11.96
C GLY A 311 6.34 -5.63 11.82
N GLY A 312 5.69 -5.97 12.94
CA GLY A 312 4.33 -6.52 12.99
C GLY A 312 4.23 -8.04 12.78
N GLU A 313 5.34 -8.74 12.57
CA GLU A 313 5.41 -10.20 12.51
C GLU A 313 5.85 -10.77 13.86
N VAL A 314 5.23 -11.87 14.32
CA VAL A 314 5.61 -12.52 15.56
C VAL A 314 6.97 -13.21 15.40
N ALA A 315 8.00 -12.61 15.95
CA ALA A 315 9.39 -13.08 15.89
C ALA A 315 9.74 -14.08 17.01
N GLY A 316 8.88 -14.20 18.01
CA GLY A 316 9.07 -15.12 19.13
C GLY A 316 8.07 -14.87 20.24
N PHE A 317 8.13 -15.70 21.26
CA PHE A 317 7.22 -15.59 22.41
C PHE A 317 7.88 -16.05 23.72
N LEU A 318 7.29 -15.59 24.85
CA LEU A 318 7.57 -16.05 26.21
C LEU A 318 6.28 -16.55 26.82
N ARG A 319 6.15 -17.86 26.98
CA ARG A 319 5.01 -18.51 27.64
C ARG A 319 5.00 -18.24 29.11
N TYR A 320 3.81 -18.02 29.65
CA TYR A 320 3.62 -17.88 31.09
C TYR A 320 2.41 -18.69 31.58
N ARG A 321 2.28 -18.81 32.89
CA ARG A 321 1.08 -19.26 33.61
C ARG A 321 0.74 -18.19 34.65
N ARG A 322 -0.53 -17.85 34.77
CA ARG A 322 -1.03 -17.02 35.87
C ARG A 322 -1.84 -17.88 36.80
N ASP A 323 -1.38 -18.04 38.03
CA ASP A 323 -2.05 -18.82 39.07
C ASP A 323 -1.99 -18.09 40.40
N ALA A 324 -3.13 -18.06 41.12
CA ALA A 324 -3.27 -17.46 42.46
C ALA A 324 -2.61 -16.07 42.62
N GLY A 325 -2.68 -15.22 41.59
CA GLY A 325 -2.09 -13.88 41.61
C GLY A 325 -0.58 -13.83 41.36
N ARG A 326 0.03 -14.92 40.90
CA ARG A 326 1.45 -15.02 40.52
C ARG A 326 1.59 -15.21 39.03
N LEU A 327 2.69 -14.73 38.48
CA LEU A 327 3.09 -14.92 37.08
C LEU A 327 4.29 -15.87 37.04
N GLU A 328 4.15 -17.04 36.45
CA GLU A 328 5.24 -17.97 36.21
C GLU A 328 5.68 -17.91 34.73
N LEU A 329 6.96 -17.56 34.48
CA LEU A 329 7.56 -17.49 33.17
C LEU A 329 8.17 -18.84 32.80
N LEU A 330 7.54 -19.54 31.79
CA LEU A 330 7.77 -20.97 31.59
C LEU A 330 8.82 -21.26 30.51
N HIS A 331 8.72 -20.58 29.34
CA HIS A 331 9.54 -20.93 28.19
C HIS A 331 9.63 -19.75 27.21
N THR A 332 10.84 -19.50 26.69
CA THR A 332 11.10 -18.47 25.67
C THR A 332 11.53 -19.14 24.38
N GLU A 333 10.91 -18.76 23.28
CA GLU A 333 11.24 -19.23 21.93
C GLU A 333 11.33 -18.05 20.98
N ILE A 334 12.40 -18.02 20.17
CA ILE A 334 12.59 -17.03 19.08
C ILE A 334 12.72 -17.82 17.79
N ASP A 335 11.98 -17.42 16.80
CA ASP A 335 12.08 -18.00 15.46
C ASP A 335 13.52 -17.86 14.94
N GLN A 336 14.01 -18.93 14.31
CA GLN A 336 15.38 -19.03 13.81
C GLN A 336 15.73 -17.88 12.86
N ALA A 337 14.77 -17.41 12.07
CA ALA A 337 14.93 -16.26 11.16
C ALA A 337 15.25 -14.94 11.88
N PHE A 338 14.91 -14.84 13.17
CA PHE A 338 15.10 -13.62 13.98
C PHE A 338 16.14 -13.81 15.10
N SER A 339 16.86 -14.93 15.11
CA SER A 339 17.88 -15.22 16.13
C SER A 339 19.02 -14.21 16.16
N GLY A 340 19.66 -14.03 17.32
CA GLY A 340 20.82 -13.14 17.49
C GLY A 340 20.50 -11.65 17.60
N ARG A 341 19.23 -11.24 17.58
CA ARG A 341 18.78 -9.82 17.61
C ARG A 341 18.40 -9.32 19.01
N GLY A 342 18.71 -10.07 20.06
CA GLY A 342 18.38 -9.69 21.45
C GLY A 342 16.89 -9.73 21.81
N LEU A 343 16.03 -10.33 20.99
CA LEU A 343 14.58 -10.33 21.16
C LEU A 343 14.13 -11.08 22.41
N ALA A 344 14.81 -12.17 22.76
CA ALA A 344 14.53 -12.91 23.99
C ALA A 344 14.74 -12.06 25.24
N SER A 345 15.79 -11.22 25.27
CA SER A 345 16.04 -10.27 26.36
C SER A 345 14.96 -9.21 26.46
N ARG A 346 14.44 -8.73 25.32
CA ARG A 346 13.31 -7.78 25.28
C ARG A 346 12.00 -8.40 25.78
N LEU A 347 11.73 -9.67 25.43
CA LEU A 347 10.57 -10.41 25.97
C LEU A 347 10.67 -10.52 27.51
N ALA A 348 11.82 -10.92 28.03
CA ALA A 348 12.03 -11.01 29.46
C ALA A 348 11.87 -9.65 30.17
N ALA A 349 12.52 -8.60 29.65
CA ALA A 349 12.41 -7.24 30.18
C ALA A 349 10.97 -6.73 30.22
N ALA A 350 10.22 -6.90 29.11
CA ALA A 350 8.84 -6.44 29.00
C ALA A 350 7.89 -7.20 29.93
N ALA A 351 8.04 -8.54 30.03
CA ALA A 351 7.23 -9.36 30.94
C ALA A 351 7.45 -9.00 32.41
N LEU A 352 8.72 -8.75 32.80
CA LEU A 352 9.06 -8.32 34.15
C LEU A 352 8.57 -6.90 34.44
N ALA A 353 8.65 -5.99 33.48
CA ALA A 353 8.12 -4.63 33.61
C ALA A 353 6.59 -4.61 33.74
N ASP A 354 5.87 -5.43 32.98
CA ASP A 354 4.42 -5.58 33.08
C ASP A 354 4.01 -6.14 34.43
N ALA A 355 4.69 -7.19 34.88
CA ALA A 355 4.44 -7.79 36.20
C ALA A 355 4.65 -6.79 37.35
N ARG A 356 5.72 -5.98 37.30
CA ARG A 356 5.96 -4.89 38.26
C ARG A 356 4.87 -3.83 38.23
N SER A 357 4.45 -3.43 37.06
CA SER A 357 3.38 -2.41 36.89
C SER A 357 2.07 -2.86 37.54
N ARG A 358 1.84 -4.17 37.59
CA ARG A 358 0.64 -4.80 38.18
C ARG A 358 0.85 -5.29 39.61
N ALA A 359 2.01 -5.05 40.21
CA ALA A 359 2.41 -5.57 41.52
C ALA A 359 2.21 -7.11 41.60
N THR A 360 2.49 -7.84 40.52
CA THR A 360 2.31 -9.29 40.42
C THR A 360 3.65 -9.99 40.73
N PRO A 361 3.73 -10.86 41.75
CA PRO A 361 4.94 -11.65 42.03
C PRO A 361 5.29 -12.56 40.85
N VAL A 362 6.58 -12.59 40.46
CA VAL A 362 7.06 -13.37 39.32
C VAL A 362 7.91 -14.54 39.81
N THR A 363 7.74 -15.70 39.20
CA THR A 363 8.64 -16.83 39.25
C THR A 363 9.09 -17.22 37.86
N ALA A 364 10.32 -17.67 37.67
CA ALA A 364 10.82 -18.08 36.37
C ALA A 364 11.28 -19.55 36.43
N SER A 365 10.67 -20.37 35.58
CA SER A 365 11.10 -21.74 35.29
C SER A 365 11.87 -21.84 33.96
N CYS A 366 11.84 -20.76 33.15
CA CYS A 366 12.57 -20.68 31.90
C CYS A 366 14.07 -20.44 32.15
N PRO A 367 14.98 -21.32 31.66
CA PRO A 367 16.42 -21.13 31.86
C PRO A 367 16.96 -19.81 31.29
N PHE A 368 16.40 -19.33 30.19
CA PHE A 368 16.79 -18.04 29.58
C PHE A 368 16.43 -16.88 30.52
N VAL A 369 15.21 -16.88 31.08
CA VAL A 369 14.75 -15.81 31.99
C VAL A 369 15.50 -15.84 33.28
N MET A 370 15.82 -17.02 33.84
CA MET A 370 16.66 -17.18 35.02
C MET A 370 18.04 -16.54 34.80
N GLY A 371 18.72 -16.91 33.72
CA GLY A 371 20.02 -16.31 33.40
C GLY A 371 19.91 -14.81 33.02
N TYR A 372 18.74 -14.32 32.60
CA TYR A 372 18.51 -12.88 32.40
C TYR A 372 18.44 -12.16 33.77
N LEU A 373 17.70 -12.67 34.72
CA LEU A 373 17.59 -12.11 36.08
C LEU A 373 18.94 -12.09 36.80
N GLU A 374 19.75 -13.15 36.71
CA GLU A 374 21.10 -13.18 37.27
C GLU A 374 22.00 -12.03 36.74
N ARG A 375 21.84 -11.64 35.47
CA ARG A 375 22.59 -10.54 34.87
C ARG A 375 21.98 -9.16 35.10
N HIS A 376 20.71 -9.11 35.55
CA HIS A 376 19.93 -7.89 35.78
C HIS A 376 19.21 -7.97 37.13
N PRO A 377 19.93 -7.95 38.25
CA PRO A 377 19.35 -8.13 39.63
C PRO A 377 18.36 -7.01 39.98
N GLU A 378 18.43 -5.84 39.32
CA GLU A 378 17.46 -4.78 39.47
C GLU A 378 16.05 -5.18 38.99
N ASN A 379 15.88 -6.31 38.34
CA ASN A 379 14.61 -6.86 37.86
C ASN A 379 14.04 -7.97 38.75
N GLU A 380 14.71 -8.32 39.83
CA GLU A 380 14.31 -9.32 40.83
C GLU A 380 13.41 -8.69 41.93
N SER A 381 12.24 -8.19 41.65
CA SER A 381 11.35 -7.69 42.74
C SER A 381 9.88 -7.98 42.44
#